data_caf734552ee49ff70b9131ab1b7a8f4c
#
_entry.id   caf734552ee49ff70b9131ab1b7a8f4c
#
_cell.length_a   1.000
_cell.length_b   1.000
_cell.length_c   1.000
_cell.angle_alpha   90.00
_cell.angle_beta   90.00
_cell.angle_gamma   90.00
#
_symmetry.space_group_name_H-M   'P 1'
#
loop_
_entity.id
_entity.type
_entity.pdbx_description
1 polymer ?
#
loop_
_entity_poly.entity_id
_entity_poly.type
_entity_poly.pdbx_seq_one_letter_code
_entity_poly.pdbx_strand_id
1 'polypeptide(L)'
;MKQRSNIRPLTGTRAVVRAITVLKALGRSTNAYGVTELGTATGLSKATVFRLLGALENEGMVARDGSSGAYRLGPQVISLGASALSTTDLRAIAHDELVRLADESGETATLEILADAEVVVVDEVQARFLLGATPEIGRSWPVHATSTGKLLLALAERTPTLPRLTRFASRTITSRKELDRQIARIRRHGYAVAVDELEPGLVAMAAPVRNHLGYVVAALSLNAPGTRLGPKRRRALIPRLCRAANRVSARLGASTRHLPATRS
;
A
#
# COMPACT_ATOMS: atom_id res chain seq x y z
N MET A 1 18.19 13.62 -24.45
CA MET A 1 18.73 14.71 -23.60
C MET A 1 18.10 14.60 -22.23
N LYS A 2 18.92 14.25 -21.20
CA LYS A 2 18.50 14.00 -19.83
C LYS A 2 18.41 15.31 -19.07
N GLN A 3 17.23 15.79 -18.73
CA GLN A 3 17.10 16.80 -17.67
C GLN A 3 16.79 16.08 -16.35
N ARG A 4 17.85 15.79 -15.60
CA ARG A 4 17.75 15.54 -14.16
C ARG A 4 17.40 16.86 -13.51
N SER A 5 16.18 17.02 -13.01
CA SER A 5 15.84 18.11 -12.10
C SER A 5 16.60 17.90 -10.79
N ASN A 6 17.79 18.47 -10.72
CA ASN A 6 18.61 18.54 -9.51
C ASN A 6 18.01 19.66 -8.64
N ILE A 7 16.88 19.35 -7.96
CA ILE A 7 16.32 20.26 -6.95
C ILE A 7 17.26 20.17 -5.75
N ARG A 8 18.26 21.07 -5.70
CA ARG A 8 19.02 21.35 -4.46
C ARG A 8 17.98 21.71 -3.39
N PRO A 9 18.00 21.06 -2.22
CA PRO A 9 17.09 21.45 -1.15
C PRO A 9 17.39 22.92 -0.78
N LEU A 10 16.39 23.78 -0.99
CA LEU A 10 16.44 25.17 -0.58
C LEU A 10 16.80 25.23 0.92
N THR A 11 17.62 26.21 1.31
CA THR A 11 17.97 26.48 2.71
C THR A 11 16.65 26.70 3.48
N GLY A 12 16.28 25.78 4.37
CA GLY A 12 14.98 25.79 5.07
C GLY A 12 14.15 24.50 4.91
N THR A 13 14.21 23.82 3.74
CA THR A 13 13.44 22.59 3.51
C THR A 13 13.96 21.39 4.29
N ARG A 14 15.20 21.44 4.79
CA ARG A 14 15.81 20.35 5.56
C ARG A 14 15.04 20.02 6.85
N ALA A 15 14.49 21.04 7.52
CA ALA A 15 13.67 20.86 8.72
C ALA A 15 12.34 20.14 8.38
N VAL A 16 11.70 20.53 7.27
CA VAL A 16 10.45 19.91 6.79
C VAL A 16 10.68 18.43 6.46
N VAL A 17 11.74 18.11 5.69
CA VAL A 17 12.08 16.72 5.36
C VAL A 17 12.32 15.87 6.61
N ARG A 18 13.04 16.42 7.60
CA ARG A 18 13.29 15.74 8.88
C ARG A 18 12.01 15.54 9.70
N ALA A 19 11.12 16.52 9.74
CA ALA A 19 9.82 16.40 10.40
C ALA A 19 8.96 15.30 9.76
N ILE A 20 8.89 15.25 8.43
CA ILE A 20 8.20 14.17 7.69
C ILE A 20 8.85 12.82 7.98
N THR A 21 10.18 12.74 8.10
CA THR A 21 10.88 11.49 8.45
C THR A 21 10.47 11.00 9.84
N VAL A 22 10.32 11.89 10.82
CA VAL A 22 9.82 11.55 12.17
C VAL A 22 8.38 11.05 12.11
N LEU A 23 7.49 11.74 11.39
CA LEU A 23 6.09 11.30 11.21
C LEU A 23 6.00 9.91 10.55
N LYS A 24 6.80 9.68 9.49
CA LYS A 24 6.86 8.36 8.83
C LYS A 24 7.39 7.26 9.77
N ALA A 25 8.34 7.55 10.64
CA ALA A 25 8.83 6.59 11.63
C ALA A 25 7.74 6.21 12.64
N LEU A 26 7.00 7.21 13.15
CA LEU A 26 5.86 6.99 14.05
C LEU A 26 4.74 6.18 13.37
N GLY A 27 4.45 6.44 12.10
CA GLY A 27 3.41 5.73 11.36
C GLY A 27 3.73 4.26 11.04
N ARG A 28 5.00 3.85 11.10
CA ARG A 28 5.41 2.45 10.88
C ARG A 28 5.32 1.56 12.12
N SER A 29 5.05 2.13 13.27
CA SER A 29 4.98 1.42 14.54
C SER A 29 3.56 1.44 15.11
N THR A 30 3.17 0.34 15.70
CA THR A 30 1.95 0.25 16.52
C THR A 30 2.17 0.77 17.94
N ASN A 31 3.43 0.92 18.35
CA ASN A 31 3.81 1.39 19.69
C ASN A 31 4.25 2.85 19.64
N ALA A 32 4.04 3.56 20.77
CA ALA A 32 4.59 4.89 20.96
C ALA A 32 6.13 4.82 21.07
N TYR A 33 6.82 5.86 20.55
CA TYR A 33 8.28 5.94 20.56
C TYR A 33 8.77 7.01 21.54
N GLY A 34 9.83 6.68 22.29
CA GLY A 34 10.62 7.67 22.98
C GLY A 34 11.53 8.47 22.04
N VAL A 35 12.00 9.64 22.51
CA VAL A 35 12.91 10.53 21.72
C VAL A 35 14.18 9.78 21.27
N THR A 36 14.73 8.91 22.12
CA THR A 36 15.95 8.15 21.82
C THR A 36 15.73 7.13 20.70
N GLU A 37 14.64 6.41 20.78
CA GLU A 37 14.24 5.40 19.79
C GLU A 37 13.99 6.05 18.42
N LEU A 38 13.29 7.19 18.40
CA LEU A 38 13.10 7.98 17.19
C LEU A 38 14.43 8.50 16.62
N GLY A 39 15.37 8.90 17.48
CA GLY A 39 16.72 9.28 17.05
C GLY A 39 17.41 8.14 16.30
N THR A 40 17.35 6.94 16.86
CA THR A 40 17.91 5.73 16.22
C THR A 40 17.18 5.38 14.93
N ALA A 41 15.84 5.37 14.94
CA ALA A 41 15.03 5.00 13.78
C ALA A 41 15.16 5.98 12.59
N THR A 42 15.43 7.27 12.87
CA THR A 42 15.51 8.32 11.86
C THR A 42 16.94 8.75 11.51
N GLY A 43 17.94 8.31 12.26
CA GLY A 43 19.33 8.78 12.13
C GLY A 43 19.54 10.24 12.56
N LEU A 44 18.61 10.82 13.34
CA LEU A 44 18.66 12.20 13.81
C LEU A 44 19.18 12.28 15.25
N SER A 45 19.87 13.38 15.61
CA SER A 45 20.25 13.61 17.00
C SER A 45 19.02 13.80 17.89
N LYS A 46 19.12 13.36 19.17
CA LYS A 46 18.05 13.55 20.18
C LYS A 46 17.54 14.98 20.26
N ALA A 47 18.44 15.95 20.25
CA ALA A 47 18.11 17.38 20.30
C ALA A 47 17.30 17.82 19.06
N THR A 48 17.61 17.28 17.88
CA THR A 48 16.86 17.54 16.66
C THR A 48 15.47 16.93 16.74
N VAL A 49 15.38 15.63 17.13
CA VAL A 49 14.08 14.93 17.30
C VAL A 49 13.21 15.66 18.30
N PHE A 50 13.75 16.05 19.46
CA PHE A 50 13.00 16.75 20.51
C PHE A 50 12.40 18.07 20.00
N ARG A 51 13.19 18.90 19.29
CA ARG A 51 12.68 20.16 18.71
C ARG A 51 11.62 19.94 17.63
N LEU A 52 11.79 18.90 16.80
CA LEU A 52 10.80 18.58 15.78
C LEU A 52 9.51 18.07 16.40
N LEU A 53 9.60 17.23 17.44
CA LEU A 53 8.42 16.72 18.15
C LEU A 53 7.65 17.86 18.82
N GLY A 54 8.32 18.81 19.45
CA GLY A 54 7.64 19.99 20.02
C GLY A 54 6.88 20.81 18.97
N ALA A 55 7.49 21.05 17.81
CA ALA A 55 6.81 21.74 16.71
C ALA A 55 5.62 20.94 16.17
N LEU A 56 5.79 19.63 15.99
CA LEU A 56 4.73 18.73 15.50
C LEU A 56 3.60 18.55 16.52
N GLU A 57 3.90 18.57 17.82
CA GLU A 57 2.93 18.51 18.90
C GLU A 57 2.06 19.78 18.96
N ASN A 58 2.67 20.96 18.81
CA ASN A 58 1.94 22.22 18.73
C ASN A 58 0.95 22.27 17.55
N GLU A 59 1.29 21.60 16.44
CA GLU A 59 0.42 21.47 15.26
C GLU A 59 -0.52 20.25 15.34
N GLY A 60 -0.55 19.52 16.45
CA GLY A 60 -1.39 18.33 16.64
C GLY A 60 -1.04 17.13 15.75
N MET A 61 0.12 17.18 15.06
CA MET A 61 0.60 16.10 14.18
C MET A 61 1.16 14.92 14.97
N VAL A 62 1.63 15.15 16.17
CA VAL A 62 2.00 14.13 17.15
C VAL A 62 1.32 14.41 18.49
N ALA A 63 1.11 13.35 19.26
CA ALA A 63 0.60 13.44 20.62
C ALA A 63 1.56 12.71 21.56
N ARG A 64 1.82 13.33 22.72
CA ARG A 64 2.65 12.76 23.77
C ARG A 64 1.77 11.97 24.75
N ASP A 65 2.16 10.76 25.07
CA ASP A 65 1.54 10.00 26.13
C ASP A 65 1.97 10.54 27.51
N GLY A 66 1.00 10.93 28.32
CA GLY A 66 1.25 11.59 29.62
C GLY A 66 1.91 10.68 30.65
N SER A 67 1.77 9.35 30.51
CA SER A 67 2.30 8.38 31.47
C SER A 67 3.73 7.94 31.12
N SER A 68 4.00 7.64 29.87
CA SER A 68 5.29 7.13 29.39
C SER A 68 6.19 8.23 28.84
N GLY A 69 5.63 9.41 28.50
CA GLY A 69 6.33 10.45 27.77
C GLY A 69 6.69 10.12 26.33
N ALA A 70 6.22 8.98 25.83
CA ALA A 70 6.42 8.55 24.45
C ALA A 70 5.49 9.28 23.47
N TYR A 71 5.83 9.30 22.19
CA TYR A 71 5.11 10.00 21.14
C TYR A 71 4.43 9.02 20.17
N ARG A 72 3.24 9.40 19.70
CA ARG A 72 2.47 8.74 18.66
C ARG A 72 1.95 9.77 17.65
N LEU A 73 1.42 9.31 16.52
CA LEU A 73 0.73 10.22 15.59
C LEU A 73 -0.46 10.89 16.28
N GLY A 74 -0.60 12.19 16.07
CA GLY A 74 -1.65 13.02 16.62
C GLY A 74 -2.90 13.06 15.74
N PRO A 75 -4.02 13.66 16.26
CA PRO A 75 -5.31 13.69 15.58
C PRO A 75 -5.30 14.46 14.24
N GLN A 76 -4.41 15.43 14.06
CA GLN A 76 -4.31 16.17 12.80
C GLN A 76 -3.86 15.28 11.63
N VAL A 77 -3.06 14.23 11.88
CA VAL A 77 -2.69 13.26 10.84
C VAL A 77 -3.92 12.51 10.34
N ILE A 78 -4.85 12.16 11.24
CA ILE A 78 -6.12 11.50 10.89
C ILE A 78 -6.96 12.44 10.02
N SER A 79 -7.08 13.72 10.40
CA SER A 79 -7.84 14.73 9.67
C SER A 79 -7.28 14.96 8.26
N LEU A 80 -5.95 15.08 8.12
CA LEU A 80 -5.29 15.22 6.82
C LEU A 80 -5.46 13.97 5.96
N GLY A 81 -5.33 12.79 6.55
CA GLY A 81 -5.55 11.52 5.87
C GLY A 81 -7.00 11.37 5.40
N ALA A 82 -7.98 11.71 6.24
CA ALA A 82 -9.40 11.71 5.89
C ALA A 82 -9.69 12.68 4.73
N SER A 83 -9.13 13.90 4.76
CA SER A 83 -9.26 14.86 3.67
C SER A 83 -8.63 14.35 2.37
N ALA A 84 -7.46 13.74 2.44
CA ALA A 84 -6.82 13.15 1.28
C ALA A 84 -7.62 11.96 0.70
N LEU A 85 -8.26 11.17 1.56
CA LEU A 85 -9.13 10.06 1.16
C LEU A 85 -10.49 10.54 0.64
N SER A 86 -11.03 11.65 1.16
CA SER A 86 -12.33 12.21 0.75
C SER A 86 -12.28 12.91 -0.61
N THR A 87 -11.13 13.44 -1.02
CA THR A 87 -10.95 14.00 -2.36
C THR A 87 -10.92 12.93 -3.45
N THR A 88 -10.80 11.65 -3.07
CA THR A 88 -10.94 10.53 -3.98
C THR A 88 -12.08 9.66 -3.44
N ASP A 89 -13.25 9.67 -4.07
CA ASP A 89 -14.38 8.76 -3.76
C ASP A 89 -14.02 7.26 -3.86
N LEU A 90 -12.75 6.97 -4.10
CA LEU A 90 -12.22 5.65 -4.38
C LEU A 90 -12.52 4.64 -3.25
N ARG A 91 -12.29 5.04 -1.98
CA ARG A 91 -12.57 4.18 -0.83
C ARG A 91 -14.06 3.88 -0.71
N ALA A 92 -14.89 4.93 -0.72
CA ALA A 92 -16.35 4.79 -0.62
C ALA A 92 -16.92 3.99 -1.79
N ILE A 93 -16.39 4.19 -3.00
CA ILE A 93 -16.79 3.45 -4.20
C ILE A 93 -16.40 1.97 -4.11
N ALA A 94 -15.25 1.65 -3.55
CA ALA A 94 -14.70 0.30 -3.53
C ALA A 94 -15.21 -0.54 -2.36
N HIS A 95 -15.57 0.07 -1.22
CA HIS A 95 -15.87 -0.63 0.03
C HIS A 95 -16.93 -1.73 -0.12
N ASP A 96 -18.06 -1.46 -0.75
CA ASP A 96 -19.12 -2.45 -0.97
C ASP A 96 -18.62 -3.66 -1.77
N GLU A 97 -17.71 -3.44 -2.72
CA GLU A 97 -17.12 -4.51 -3.51
C GLU A 97 -16.09 -5.32 -2.72
N LEU A 98 -15.38 -4.69 -1.77
CA LEU A 98 -14.51 -5.41 -0.83
C LEU A 98 -15.34 -6.29 0.10
N VAL A 99 -16.45 -5.78 0.65
CA VAL A 99 -17.37 -6.58 1.48
C VAL A 99 -17.88 -7.80 0.73
N ARG A 100 -18.40 -7.61 -0.49
CA ARG A 100 -18.88 -8.74 -1.33
C ARG A 100 -17.76 -9.73 -1.62
N LEU A 101 -16.58 -9.23 -1.95
CA LEU A 101 -15.44 -10.06 -2.31
C LEU A 101 -14.95 -10.89 -1.11
N ALA A 102 -14.91 -10.28 0.09
CA ALA A 102 -14.58 -10.96 1.34
C ALA A 102 -15.64 -12.01 1.71
N ASP A 103 -16.92 -11.68 1.60
CA ASP A 103 -18.02 -12.61 1.88
C ASP A 103 -18.03 -13.81 0.90
N GLU A 104 -17.87 -13.56 -0.40
CA GLU A 104 -17.88 -14.60 -1.43
C GLU A 104 -16.64 -15.50 -1.39
N SER A 105 -15.49 -14.94 -1.00
CA SER A 105 -14.23 -15.67 -0.94
C SER A 105 -13.96 -16.30 0.42
N GLY A 106 -14.48 -15.70 1.53
CA GLY A 106 -14.09 -16.00 2.90
C GLY A 106 -12.67 -15.55 3.25
N GLU A 107 -12.05 -14.69 2.41
CA GLU A 107 -10.67 -14.22 2.59
C GLU A 107 -10.61 -12.70 2.73
N THR A 108 -9.51 -12.18 3.26
CA THR A 108 -9.32 -10.73 3.41
C THR A 108 -9.23 -10.05 2.04
N ALA A 109 -10.05 -9.03 1.84
CA ALA A 109 -10.06 -8.19 0.65
C ALA A 109 -9.51 -6.80 0.96
N THR A 110 -8.59 -6.28 0.14
CA THR A 110 -7.98 -4.96 0.33
C THR A 110 -8.08 -4.10 -0.92
N LEU A 111 -8.10 -2.78 -0.70
CA LEU A 111 -7.89 -1.76 -1.72
C LEU A 111 -6.53 -1.11 -1.46
N GLU A 112 -5.67 -1.08 -2.46
CA GLU A 112 -4.31 -0.57 -2.32
C GLU A 112 -3.96 0.38 -3.46
N ILE A 113 -3.17 1.41 -3.15
CA ILE A 113 -2.65 2.39 -4.12
C ILE A 113 -1.13 2.37 -4.16
N LEU A 114 -0.57 2.83 -5.27
CA LEU A 114 0.88 3.02 -5.41
C LEU A 114 1.29 4.36 -4.82
N ALA A 115 2.23 4.35 -3.88
CA ALA A 115 2.87 5.52 -3.30
C ALA A 115 4.39 5.34 -3.39
N ASP A 116 5.02 6.02 -4.33
CA ASP A 116 6.45 5.86 -4.65
C ASP A 116 6.78 4.39 -4.97
N ALA A 117 7.68 3.76 -4.20
CA ALA A 117 8.10 2.37 -4.37
C ALA A 117 7.39 1.41 -3.39
N GLU A 118 6.29 1.83 -2.79
CA GLU A 118 5.48 1.04 -1.86
C GLU A 118 4.00 1.04 -2.30
N VAL A 119 3.24 0.05 -1.88
CA VAL A 119 1.79 0.07 -1.93
C VAL A 119 1.25 0.40 -0.55
N VAL A 120 0.21 1.22 -0.51
CA VAL A 120 -0.46 1.62 0.74
C VAL A 120 -1.86 1.03 0.75
N VAL A 121 -2.22 0.38 1.86
CA VAL A 121 -3.58 -0.12 2.10
C VAL A 121 -4.48 1.06 2.45
N VAL A 122 -5.50 1.32 1.64
CA VAL A 122 -6.45 2.42 1.85
C VAL A 122 -7.81 1.95 2.37
N ASP A 123 -8.15 0.68 2.13
CA ASP A 123 -9.32 0.03 2.71
C ASP A 123 -9.12 -1.47 2.84
N GLU A 124 -9.79 -2.09 3.82
CA GLU A 124 -9.68 -3.51 4.12
C GLU A 124 -10.98 -4.05 4.69
N VAL A 125 -11.37 -5.23 4.21
CA VAL A 125 -12.41 -6.06 4.82
C VAL A 125 -11.80 -7.41 5.17
N GLN A 126 -11.71 -7.69 6.46
CA GLN A 126 -11.06 -8.89 6.98
C GLN A 126 -11.90 -10.15 6.77
N ALA A 127 -11.22 -11.28 6.56
CA ALA A 127 -11.86 -12.59 6.56
C ALA A 127 -12.51 -12.88 7.92
N ARG A 128 -13.68 -13.52 7.91
CA ARG A 128 -14.44 -13.88 9.13
C ARG A 128 -13.69 -14.82 10.09
N PHE A 129 -12.66 -15.50 9.61
CA PHE A 129 -11.92 -16.54 10.36
C PHE A 129 -10.54 -16.09 10.86
N LEU A 130 -10.17 -14.82 10.73
CA LEU A 130 -8.91 -14.27 11.23
C LEU A 130 -9.11 -13.69 12.63
N LEU A 131 -9.07 -14.56 13.64
CA LEU A 131 -8.97 -14.11 15.03
C LEU A 131 -7.61 -13.43 15.24
N GLY A 132 -7.62 -12.16 15.67
CA GLY A 132 -6.41 -11.44 16.05
C GLY A 132 -5.63 -10.75 14.93
N ALA A 133 -6.14 -10.70 13.70
CA ALA A 133 -5.50 -9.90 12.66
C ALA A 133 -5.65 -8.40 12.96
N THR A 134 -4.55 -7.67 12.94
CA THR A 134 -4.56 -6.21 13.06
C THR A 134 -4.94 -5.62 11.70
N PRO A 135 -5.87 -4.65 11.63
CA PRO A 135 -6.16 -3.96 10.39
C PRO A 135 -4.90 -3.34 9.77
N GLU A 136 -4.76 -3.46 8.45
CA GLU A 136 -3.57 -2.98 7.74
C GLU A 136 -3.78 -1.60 7.08
N ILE A 137 -4.93 -0.96 7.28
CA ILE A 137 -5.22 0.36 6.69
C ILE A 137 -4.13 1.36 7.10
N GLY A 138 -3.53 2.02 6.10
CA GLY A 138 -2.42 2.95 6.27
C GLY A 138 -1.03 2.29 6.31
N ARG A 139 -0.94 0.96 6.37
CA ARG A 139 0.35 0.27 6.25
C ARG A 139 0.84 0.30 4.81
N SER A 140 2.15 0.26 4.66
CA SER A 140 2.79 0.20 3.35
C SER A 140 3.66 -1.04 3.20
N TRP A 141 3.69 -1.57 1.97
CA TRP A 141 4.43 -2.77 1.62
C TRP A 141 5.28 -2.55 0.37
N PRO A 142 6.43 -3.19 0.26
CA PRO A 142 7.30 -3.03 -0.90
C PRO A 142 6.66 -3.60 -2.17
N VAL A 143 6.70 -2.83 -3.26
CA VAL A 143 6.05 -3.18 -4.53
C VAL A 143 6.52 -4.51 -5.13
N HIS A 144 7.77 -4.92 -4.91
CA HIS A 144 8.33 -6.12 -5.52
C HIS A 144 7.92 -7.42 -4.81
N ALA A 145 7.47 -7.35 -3.54
CA ALA A 145 7.13 -8.50 -2.73
C ALA A 145 5.62 -8.74 -2.64
N THR A 146 4.79 -7.87 -3.22
CA THR A 146 3.33 -7.96 -3.15
C THR A 146 2.68 -8.17 -4.52
N SER A 147 1.50 -8.78 -4.56
CA SER A 147 0.74 -8.94 -5.81
C SER A 147 0.30 -7.58 -6.35
N THR A 148 -0.24 -6.71 -5.49
CA THR A 148 -0.66 -5.34 -5.81
C THR A 148 0.50 -4.48 -6.29
N GLY A 149 1.64 -4.53 -5.62
CA GLY A 149 2.82 -3.79 -6.02
C GLY A 149 3.32 -4.17 -7.40
N LYS A 150 3.45 -5.47 -7.68
CA LYS A 150 3.85 -5.95 -9.01
C LYS A 150 2.82 -5.60 -10.08
N LEU A 151 1.52 -5.64 -9.75
CA LEU A 151 0.45 -5.25 -10.65
C LEU A 151 0.53 -3.76 -11.00
N LEU A 152 0.64 -2.91 -9.97
CA LEU A 152 0.71 -1.46 -10.15
C LEU A 152 1.99 -1.06 -10.90
N LEU A 153 3.15 -1.68 -10.62
CA LEU A 153 4.37 -1.49 -11.42
C LEU A 153 4.18 -1.90 -12.89
N ALA A 154 3.42 -2.96 -13.14
CA ALA A 154 3.20 -3.44 -14.49
C ALA A 154 2.31 -2.51 -15.31
N LEU A 155 1.35 -1.83 -14.67
CA LEU A 155 0.26 -1.11 -15.34
C LEU A 155 0.27 0.40 -15.10
N ALA A 156 1.14 0.91 -14.22
CA ALA A 156 1.27 2.34 -13.96
C ALA A 156 1.83 3.08 -15.18
N GLU A 157 1.39 4.32 -15.38
CA GLU A 157 1.92 5.21 -16.41
C GLU A 157 3.39 5.59 -16.16
N ARG A 158 3.76 5.73 -14.89
CA ARG A 158 5.11 6.05 -14.45
C ARG A 158 5.62 4.94 -13.53
N THR A 159 6.71 4.33 -13.92
CA THR A 159 7.39 3.34 -13.07
C THR A 159 8.28 4.09 -12.07
N PRO A 160 8.09 3.93 -10.76
CA PRO A 160 8.96 4.55 -9.77
C PRO A 160 10.37 3.99 -9.85
N THR A 161 11.34 4.76 -9.37
CA THR A 161 12.69 4.24 -9.14
C THR A 161 12.64 3.28 -7.96
N LEU A 162 12.90 1.99 -8.24
CA LEU A 162 12.87 0.98 -7.19
C LEU A 162 14.17 0.97 -6.40
N PRO A 163 14.10 0.89 -5.07
CA PRO A 163 15.26 0.65 -4.21
C PRO A 163 15.81 -0.78 -4.43
N ARG A 164 16.80 -1.15 -3.62
CA ARG A 164 17.29 -2.53 -3.57
C ARG A 164 16.13 -3.47 -3.22
N LEU A 165 16.00 -4.58 -3.98
CA LEU A 165 14.96 -5.59 -3.75
C LEU A 165 15.35 -6.44 -2.54
N THR A 166 14.84 -6.07 -1.37
CA THR A 166 15.13 -6.75 -0.10
C THR A 166 14.33 -8.06 -0.01
N ARG A 167 14.94 -9.08 0.58
CA ARG A 167 14.29 -10.37 0.84
C ARG A 167 13.44 -10.29 2.10
N PHE A 168 12.19 -10.72 2.01
CA PHE A 168 11.23 -10.82 3.13
C PHE A 168 10.91 -12.29 3.44
N ALA A 169 10.75 -13.11 2.41
CA ALA A 169 10.48 -14.53 2.53
C ALA A 169 11.33 -15.33 1.53
N SER A 170 11.23 -16.64 1.56
CA SER A 170 12.06 -17.53 0.72
C SER A 170 11.87 -17.28 -0.79
N ARG A 171 10.67 -16.91 -1.21
CA ARG A 171 10.31 -16.69 -2.61
C ARG A 171 10.24 -15.21 -3.01
N THR A 172 10.65 -14.28 -2.13
CA THR A 172 10.75 -12.86 -2.50
C THR A 172 11.63 -12.69 -3.73
N ILE A 173 11.16 -11.92 -4.71
CA ILE A 173 11.94 -11.57 -5.90
C ILE A 173 13.01 -10.57 -5.50
N THR A 174 14.28 -10.97 -5.66
CA THR A 174 15.45 -10.11 -5.37
C THR A 174 16.26 -9.77 -6.63
N SER A 175 15.85 -10.32 -7.79
CA SER A 175 16.48 -10.08 -9.08
C SER A 175 15.61 -9.16 -9.94
N ARG A 176 16.20 -8.09 -10.48
CA ARG A 176 15.52 -7.17 -11.39
C ARG A 176 15.02 -7.92 -12.64
N LYS A 177 15.84 -8.78 -13.20
CA LYS A 177 15.48 -9.59 -14.37
C LYS A 177 14.25 -10.47 -14.12
N GLU A 178 14.13 -11.03 -12.90
CA GLU A 178 12.95 -11.83 -12.53
C GLU A 178 11.71 -10.96 -12.35
N LEU A 179 11.87 -9.80 -11.69
CA LEU A 179 10.78 -8.83 -11.55
C LEU A 179 10.26 -8.39 -12.92
N ASP A 180 11.14 -8.05 -13.86
CA ASP A 180 10.76 -7.63 -15.21
C ASP A 180 10.03 -8.73 -15.98
N ARG A 181 10.42 -10.01 -15.81
CA ARG A 181 9.70 -11.16 -16.37
C ARG A 181 8.28 -11.27 -15.80
N GLN A 182 8.12 -11.11 -14.50
CA GLN A 182 6.79 -11.14 -13.87
C GLN A 182 5.94 -9.95 -14.29
N ILE A 183 6.50 -8.75 -14.35
CA ILE A 183 5.83 -7.56 -14.87
C ILE A 183 5.31 -7.80 -16.30
N ALA A 184 6.12 -8.34 -17.19
CA ALA A 184 5.71 -8.67 -18.56
C ALA A 184 4.56 -9.71 -18.58
N ARG A 185 4.60 -10.69 -17.69
CA ARG A 185 3.53 -11.68 -17.54
C ARG A 185 2.22 -11.02 -17.03
N ILE A 186 2.31 -10.15 -16.02
CA ILE A 186 1.16 -9.43 -15.46
C ILE A 186 0.50 -8.55 -16.53
N ARG A 187 1.29 -7.84 -17.35
CA ARG A 187 0.76 -7.04 -18.47
C ARG A 187 -0.09 -7.86 -19.44
N ARG A 188 0.32 -9.12 -19.70
CA ARG A 188 -0.42 -10.00 -20.60
C ARG A 188 -1.70 -10.58 -19.99
N HIS A 189 -1.68 -10.88 -18.68
CA HIS A 189 -2.80 -11.54 -18.00
C HIS A 189 -3.80 -10.56 -17.38
N GLY A 190 -3.37 -9.32 -17.08
CA GLY A 190 -4.20 -8.30 -16.44
C GLY A 190 -4.44 -8.51 -14.93
N TYR A 191 -3.75 -9.47 -14.31
CA TYR A 191 -3.79 -9.72 -12.87
C TYR A 191 -2.41 -10.16 -12.36
N ALA A 192 -2.20 -10.09 -11.05
CA ALA A 192 -0.97 -10.56 -10.41
C ALA A 192 -1.26 -11.58 -9.31
N VAL A 193 -0.26 -12.43 -9.03
CA VAL A 193 -0.25 -13.37 -7.90
C VAL A 193 1.11 -13.30 -7.23
N ALA A 194 1.14 -13.30 -5.90
CA ALA A 194 2.33 -13.47 -5.08
C ALA A 194 2.12 -14.69 -4.17
N VAL A 195 3.14 -15.53 -4.03
CA VAL A 195 3.11 -16.74 -3.21
C VAL A 195 4.39 -16.81 -2.42
N ASP A 196 4.32 -16.73 -1.09
CA ASP A 196 5.49 -16.76 -0.19
C ASP A 196 6.53 -15.67 -0.53
N GLU A 197 6.06 -14.50 -1.02
CA GLU A 197 6.97 -13.43 -1.42
C GLU A 197 7.14 -12.35 -0.35
N LEU A 198 6.05 -11.98 0.36
CA LEU A 198 6.09 -11.01 1.47
C LEU A 198 6.28 -11.72 2.80
N GLU A 199 5.50 -12.75 3.06
CA GLU A 199 5.54 -13.55 4.29
C GLU A 199 5.45 -15.05 3.93
N PRO A 200 6.10 -15.92 4.73
CA PRO A 200 5.95 -17.36 4.56
C PRO A 200 4.49 -17.80 4.71
N GLY A 201 4.01 -18.61 3.77
CA GLY A 201 2.64 -19.11 3.78
C GLY A 201 1.58 -18.13 3.26
N LEU A 202 1.91 -16.87 3.00
CA LEU A 202 0.97 -15.88 2.47
C LEU A 202 0.82 -16.03 0.95
N VAL A 203 -0.41 -16.04 0.49
CA VAL A 203 -0.77 -15.95 -0.93
C VAL A 203 -1.67 -14.74 -1.15
N ALA A 204 -1.30 -13.92 -2.11
CA ALA A 204 -2.05 -12.72 -2.50
C ALA A 204 -2.32 -12.72 -4.00
N MET A 205 -3.49 -12.20 -4.40
CA MET A 205 -3.88 -11.99 -5.79
C MET A 205 -4.39 -10.57 -5.95
N ALA A 206 -4.10 -9.92 -7.09
CA ALA A 206 -4.50 -8.53 -7.34
C ALA A 206 -5.07 -8.33 -8.74
N ALA A 207 -6.06 -7.42 -8.85
CA ALA A 207 -6.66 -6.96 -10.09
C ALA A 207 -6.73 -5.42 -10.14
N PRO A 208 -6.57 -4.78 -11.33
CA PRO A 208 -6.44 -3.34 -11.45
C PRO A 208 -7.79 -2.63 -11.38
N VAL A 209 -7.82 -1.51 -10.69
CA VAL A 209 -8.92 -0.54 -10.69
C VAL A 209 -8.52 0.65 -11.57
N ARG A 210 -9.39 1.01 -12.54
CA ARG A 210 -9.14 2.05 -13.53
C ARG A 210 -10.09 3.22 -13.35
N ASN A 211 -9.63 4.42 -13.67
CA ASN A 211 -10.47 5.63 -13.73
C ASN A 211 -11.10 5.83 -15.13
N HIS A 212 -11.85 6.92 -15.29
CA HIS A 212 -12.51 7.31 -16.56
C HIS A 212 -11.56 7.51 -17.75
N LEU A 213 -10.28 7.78 -17.50
CA LEU A 213 -9.24 7.88 -18.52
C LEU A 213 -8.60 6.53 -18.88
N GLY A 214 -8.98 5.44 -18.17
CA GLY A 214 -8.40 4.12 -18.36
C GLY A 214 -7.11 3.89 -17.58
N TYR A 215 -6.62 4.86 -16.82
CA TYR A 215 -5.42 4.73 -16.00
C TYR A 215 -5.69 3.87 -14.78
N VAL A 216 -4.72 3.02 -14.43
CA VAL A 216 -4.78 2.23 -13.20
C VAL A 216 -4.44 3.12 -12.01
N VAL A 217 -5.43 3.35 -11.15
CA VAL A 217 -5.34 4.23 -9.98
C VAL A 217 -5.22 3.47 -8.66
N ALA A 218 -5.62 2.20 -8.64
CA ALA A 218 -5.56 1.32 -7.47
C ALA A 218 -5.57 -0.15 -7.90
N ALA A 219 -5.48 -1.05 -6.92
CA ALA A 219 -5.71 -2.47 -7.09
C ALA A 219 -6.63 -3.00 -5.99
N LEU A 220 -7.55 -3.91 -6.34
CA LEU A 220 -8.19 -4.80 -5.36
C LEU A 220 -7.33 -6.03 -5.18
N SER A 221 -7.24 -6.52 -3.95
CA SER A 221 -6.53 -7.76 -3.67
C SER A 221 -7.33 -8.71 -2.78
N LEU A 222 -7.01 -10.01 -2.87
CA LEU A 222 -7.40 -11.06 -1.94
C LEU A 222 -6.14 -11.65 -1.33
N ASN A 223 -6.12 -11.72 -0.01
CA ASN A 223 -4.99 -12.17 0.80
C ASN A 223 -5.42 -13.32 1.70
N ALA A 224 -4.67 -14.42 1.71
CA ALA A 224 -5.00 -15.60 2.51
C ALA A 224 -3.79 -16.50 2.74
N PRO A 225 -3.81 -17.36 3.77
CA PRO A 225 -2.87 -18.47 3.89
C PRO A 225 -2.90 -19.39 2.66
N GLY A 226 -1.74 -19.85 2.21
CA GLY A 226 -1.60 -20.75 1.08
C GLY A 226 -2.35 -22.07 1.23
N THR A 227 -2.57 -22.53 2.47
CA THR A 227 -3.40 -23.71 2.79
C THR A 227 -4.85 -23.53 2.34
N ARG A 228 -5.39 -22.31 2.41
CA ARG A 228 -6.74 -21.99 1.93
C ARG A 228 -6.76 -21.51 0.48
N LEU A 229 -5.71 -20.84 -0.01
CA LEU A 229 -5.64 -20.27 -1.34
C LEU A 229 -4.71 -21.04 -2.29
N GLY A 230 -4.94 -22.35 -2.36
CA GLY A 230 -4.21 -23.27 -3.27
C GLY A 230 -4.49 -23.00 -4.76
N PRO A 231 -3.74 -23.63 -5.69
CA PRO A 231 -3.79 -23.34 -7.13
C PRO A 231 -5.18 -23.46 -7.76
N LYS A 232 -5.98 -24.46 -7.36
CA LYS A 232 -7.36 -24.66 -7.88
C LYS A 232 -8.27 -23.51 -7.45
N ARG A 233 -8.21 -23.10 -6.17
CA ARG A 233 -9.03 -22.03 -5.63
C ARG A 233 -8.65 -20.67 -6.20
N ARG A 234 -7.35 -20.41 -6.39
CA ARG A 234 -6.87 -19.18 -7.07
C ARG A 234 -7.47 -19.05 -8.46
N ARG A 235 -7.42 -20.12 -9.27
CA ARG A 235 -8.02 -20.13 -10.61
C ARG A 235 -9.51 -19.81 -10.61
N ALA A 236 -10.24 -20.25 -9.60
CA ALA A 236 -11.67 -19.96 -9.46
C ALA A 236 -11.94 -18.51 -8.97
N LEU A 237 -11.08 -17.95 -8.12
CA LEU A 237 -11.27 -16.63 -7.53
C LEU A 237 -10.73 -15.47 -8.39
N ILE A 238 -9.69 -15.67 -9.21
CA ILE A 238 -9.14 -14.64 -10.10
C ILE A 238 -10.23 -13.97 -10.97
N PRO A 239 -11.14 -14.71 -11.66
CA PRO A 239 -12.20 -14.06 -12.44
C PRO A 239 -13.17 -13.24 -11.58
N ARG A 240 -13.44 -13.66 -10.34
CA ARG A 240 -14.30 -12.93 -9.40
C ARG A 240 -13.63 -11.62 -8.97
N LEU A 241 -12.35 -11.68 -8.60
CA LEU A 241 -11.54 -10.52 -8.26
C LEU A 241 -11.48 -9.51 -9.43
N CYS A 242 -11.24 -9.98 -10.65
CA CYS A 242 -11.22 -9.13 -11.83
C CYS A 242 -12.59 -8.47 -12.09
N ARG A 243 -13.70 -9.21 -11.92
CA ARG A 243 -15.04 -8.63 -12.05
C ARG A 243 -15.32 -7.59 -10.98
N ALA A 244 -14.93 -7.81 -9.72
CA ALA A 244 -15.07 -6.82 -8.65
C ALA A 244 -14.28 -5.55 -8.99
N ALA A 245 -13.01 -5.66 -9.39
CA ALA A 245 -12.19 -4.54 -9.80
C ALA A 245 -12.78 -3.78 -11.02
N ASN A 246 -13.39 -4.50 -11.97
CA ASN A 246 -14.08 -3.90 -13.11
C ASN A 246 -15.35 -3.14 -12.68
N ARG A 247 -16.12 -3.63 -11.69
CA ARG A 247 -17.29 -2.90 -11.16
C ARG A 247 -16.86 -1.61 -10.46
N VAL A 248 -15.81 -1.64 -9.65
CA VAL A 248 -15.23 -0.43 -9.05
C VAL A 248 -14.78 0.54 -10.16
N SER A 249 -14.07 0.05 -11.18
CA SER A 249 -13.62 0.86 -12.31
C SER A 249 -14.78 1.50 -13.06
N ALA A 250 -15.88 0.77 -13.30
CA ALA A 250 -17.08 1.30 -13.95
C ALA A 250 -17.70 2.43 -13.11
N ARG A 251 -17.75 2.31 -11.78
CA ARG A 251 -18.21 3.38 -10.86
C ARG A 251 -17.29 4.60 -10.87
N LEU A 252 -16.00 4.41 -11.21
CA LEU A 252 -15.03 5.50 -11.46
C LEU A 252 -15.08 6.05 -12.89
N GLY A 253 -16.09 5.63 -13.69
CA GLY A 253 -16.29 6.11 -15.06
C GLY A 253 -15.43 5.44 -16.12
N ALA A 254 -14.74 4.33 -15.81
CA ALA A 254 -13.97 3.61 -16.81
C ALA A 254 -14.88 3.05 -17.91
N SER A 255 -14.50 3.31 -19.18
CA SER A 255 -15.20 2.75 -20.35
C SER A 255 -14.95 1.24 -20.44
N THR A 256 -15.97 0.48 -20.88
CA THR A 256 -15.87 -0.96 -21.15
C THR A 256 -14.75 -1.32 -22.15
N ARG A 257 -14.32 -0.39 -22.99
CA ARG A 257 -13.18 -0.57 -23.90
C ARG A 257 -11.83 -0.70 -23.16
N HIS A 258 -11.74 -0.19 -21.92
CA HIS A 258 -10.53 -0.23 -21.12
C HIS A 258 -10.50 -1.39 -20.13
N LEU A 259 -11.59 -2.16 -20.04
CA LEU A 259 -11.67 -3.30 -19.12
C LEU A 259 -11.22 -4.57 -19.87
N PRO A 260 -10.24 -5.33 -19.35
CA PRO A 260 -9.84 -6.58 -19.97
C PRO A 260 -11.05 -7.53 -19.99
N ALA A 261 -11.28 -8.16 -21.15
CA ALA A 261 -12.28 -9.20 -21.27
C ALA A 261 -11.95 -10.33 -20.27
N THR A 262 -12.86 -10.57 -19.34
CA THR A 262 -12.78 -11.78 -18.48
C THR A 262 -12.96 -12.98 -19.39
N ARG A 263 -11.85 -13.58 -19.85
CA ARG A 263 -11.92 -14.87 -20.54
C ARG A 263 -12.45 -15.89 -19.54
N SER A 264 -13.59 -16.47 -19.89
CA SER A 264 -14.26 -17.59 -19.21
C SER A 264 -13.35 -18.79 -19.10
#